data_28308346503224de5223a86df0a808e9
#
_entry.id   28308346503224de5223a86df0a808e9
#
_cell.length_a   1.000
_cell.length_b   1.000
_cell.length_c   1.000
_cell.angle_alpha   90.00
_cell.angle_beta   90.00
_cell.angle_gamma   90.00
#
_symmetry.space_group_name_H-M   'P 1'
#
loop_
_entity.id
_entity.type
_entity.pdbx_description
1 polymer ?
#
loop_
_entity_poly.entity_id
_entity_poly.type
_entity_poly.pdbx_seq_one_letter_code
_entity_poly.pdbx_strand_id
1 'polypeptide(L)'
;MFRRFAFLALTLLPTTAIAQLPPAATANTALRFSWQRNQTLTYKVLQRTVVRETSLYDKSGKPTTTEASTQLTLLKKWLIKEVDAAGVATLEMTISEMKSENRLPDGSLSVLDSTTPEGMKAMAAFLNVPVLTIRVDPFGRIAEVKEAKAGSANRLHAELPFRMVLPETGPTTGQTWDRSFALKLDPPLGTGESYEFLQKFTATGVKDGLMTAAVETSLKAPPKALSERVPLVPMLWTGEVYFNTAAGKYHAARLRAKAELPNYQGEGTKFEYESSYAEDIVEK
;
A
#
# COMPACT_ATOMS: atom_id res chain seq x y z
N MET A 1 -1.21 93.87 -42.74
CA MET A 1 -0.17 92.88 -42.41
C MET A 1 -0.52 92.23 -41.11
N PHE A 2 -1.21 91.07 -41.12
CA PHE A 2 -1.65 90.33 -39.91
C PHE A 2 -0.96 88.97 -39.90
N ARG A 3 -0.05 88.75 -38.90
CA ARG A 3 0.58 87.47 -38.61
C ARG A 3 -0.34 86.65 -37.70
N ARG A 4 -0.77 85.49 -38.18
CA ARG A 4 -1.53 84.50 -37.40
C ARG A 4 -0.53 83.57 -36.68
N PHE A 5 -0.59 83.55 -35.37
CA PHE A 5 0.09 82.55 -34.51
C PHE A 5 -0.84 81.32 -34.42
N ALA A 6 -0.32 80.16 -34.80
CA ALA A 6 -0.99 78.86 -34.60
C ALA A 6 -0.46 78.27 -33.27
N PHE A 7 -1.39 78.04 -32.30
CA PHE A 7 -1.13 77.31 -31.07
C PHE A 7 -1.24 75.81 -31.36
N LEU A 8 -0.16 75.08 -31.13
CA LEU A 8 -0.12 73.62 -31.16
C LEU A 8 -0.43 73.11 -29.75
N ALA A 9 -1.63 72.53 -29.56
CA ALA A 9 -2.04 71.89 -28.29
C ALA A 9 -1.52 70.43 -28.28
N LEU A 10 -0.54 70.14 -27.40
CA LEU A 10 0.00 68.81 -27.15
C LEU A 10 -0.90 68.11 -26.14
N THR A 11 -1.74 67.16 -26.57
CA THR A 11 -2.55 66.33 -25.69
C THR A 11 -1.70 65.15 -25.18
N LEU A 12 -1.37 65.19 -23.89
CA LEU A 12 -0.81 64.07 -23.15
C LEU A 12 -1.92 63.02 -22.82
N LEU A 13 -1.88 61.88 -23.45
CA LEU A 13 -2.70 60.73 -23.08
C LEU A 13 -2.12 60.04 -21.84
N PRO A 14 -2.88 59.78 -20.79
CA PRO A 14 -2.39 58.99 -19.65
C PRO A 14 -2.28 57.49 -20.06
N THR A 15 -1.09 56.96 -20.04
CA THR A 15 -0.83 55.54 -20.13
C THR A 15 -1.29 54.87 -18.84
N THR A 16 -2.48 54.22 -18.86
CA THR A 16 -2.91 53.33 -17.78
C THR A 16 -2.08 52.06 -17.81
N ALA A 17 -1.16 51.95 -16.87
CA ALA A 17 -0.45 50.69 -16.59
C ALA A 17 -1.50 49.67 -16.10
N ILE A 18 -1.82 48.65 -16.92
CA ILE A 18 -2.60 47.50 -16.50
C ILE A 18 -1.66 46.68 -15.60
N ALA A 19 -1.88 46.77 -14.28
CA ALA A 19 -1.25 45.86 -13.33
C ALA A 19 -1.65 44.42 -13.68
N GLN A 20 -0.72 43.63 -14.21
CA GLN A 20 -0.90 42.21 -14.37
C GLN A 20 -1.08 41.60 -12.96
N LEU A 21 -2.30 41.13 -12.65
CA LEU A 21 -2.54 40.28 -11.49
C LEU A 21 -1.61 39.08 -11.58
N PRO A 22 -0.89 38.74 -10.49
CA PRO A 22 -0.09 37.52 -10.47
C PRO A 22 -1.01 36.34 -10.79
N PRO A 23 -0.52 35.34 -11.58
CA PRO A 23 -1.32 34.17 -11.90
C PRO A 23 -1.81 33.57 -10.59
N ALA A 24 -3.15 33.37 -10.50
CA ALA A 24 -3.76 32.72 -9.37
C ALA A 24 -3.00 31.39 -9.13
N ALA A 25 -2.44 31.24 -7.93
CA ALA A 25 -1.82 29.98 -7.54
C ALA A 25 -2.84 28.89 -7.82
N THR A 26 -2.54 27.99 -8.73
CA THR A 26 -3.39 26.84 -9.06
C THR A 26 -3.64 26.09 -7.76
N ALA A 27 -4.88 26.18 -7.26
CA ALA A 27 -5.27 25.45 -6.07
C ALA A 27 -4.89 23.99 -6.29
N ASN A 28 -4.00 23.48 -5.41
CA ASN A 28 -3.47 22.13 -5.50
C ASN A 28 -4.64 21.16 -5.29
N THR A 29 -5.23 20.69 -6.40
CA THR A 29 -6.46 19.88 -6.37
C THR A 29 -6.17 18.58 -5.65
N ALA A 30 -6.95 18.29 -4.62
CA ALA A 30 -6.83 17.06 -3.86
C ALA A 30 -6.98 15.85 -4.78
N LEU A 31 -6.02 14.93 -4.71
CA LEU A 31 -6.12 13.65 -5.41
C LEU A 31 -7.23 12.79 -4.82
N ARG A 32 -7.92 12.07 -5.67
CA ARG A 32 -8.99 11.14 -5.31
C ARG A 32 -8.89 9.89 -6.14
N PHE A 33 -9.28 8.77 -5.54
CA PHE A 33 -9.62 7.58 -6.30
C PHE A 33 -10.85 7.87 -7.15
N SER A 34 -10.77 7.54 -8.44
CA SER A 34 -11.87 7.69 -9.40
C SER A 34 -12.49 6.32 -9.65
N TRP A 35 -13.59 6.05 -8.94
CA TRP A 35 -14.30 4.79 -9.06
C TRP A 35 -15.36 4.86 -10.16
N GLN A 36 -15.41 3.84 -11.00
CA GLN A 36 -16.44 3.72 -12.04
C GLN A 36 -17.22 2.43 -11.82
N ARG A 37 -18.54 2.52 -11.70
CA ARG A 37 -19.40 1.35 -11.52
C ARG A 37 -19.18 0.35 -12.67
N ASN A 38 -19.15 -0.93 -12.34
CA ASN A 38 -18.88 -2.07 -13.23
C ASN A 38 -17.45 -2.12 -13.79
N GLN A 39 -16.55 -1.22 -13.37
CA GLN A 39 -15.13 -1.33 -13.71
C GLN A 39 -14.47 -2.46 -12.91
N THR A 40 -13.61 -3.21 -13.59
CA THR A 40 -12.73 -4.20 -12.94
C THR A 40 -11.30 -3.71 -13.01
N LEU A 41 -10.64 -3.66 -11.86
CA LEU A 41 -9.20 -3.38 -11.73
C LEU A 41 -8.50 -4.71 -11.45
N THR A 42 -7.53 -5.07 -12.29
CA THR A 42 -6.76 -6.31 -12.14
C THR A 42 -5.35 -5.97 -11.68
N TYR A 43 -4.86 -6.68 -10.66
CA TYR A 43 -3.50 -6.49 -10.13
C TYR A 43 -2.78 -7.82 -10.06
N LYS A 44 -1.52 -7.81 -10.49
CA LYS A 44 -0.57 -8.91 -10.28
C LYS A 44 0.27 -8.61 -9.06
N VAL A 45 0.29 -9.53 -8.12
CA VAL A 45 1.09 -9.47 -6.90
C VAL A 45 2.18 -10.50 -6.98
N LEU A 46 3.38 -10.11 -6.58
CA LEU A 46 4.51 -10.98 -6.30
C LEU A 46 5.04 -10.66 -4.91
N GLN A 47 5.04 -11.64 -4.02
CA GLN A 47 5.62 -11.52 -2.69
C GLN A 47 6.60 -12.66 -2.46
N ARG A 48 7.77 -12.34 -1.93
CA ARG A 48 8.76 -13.30 -1.46
C ARG A 48 9.10 -13.00 -0.02
N THR A 49 9.08 -14.02 0.82
CA THR A 49 9.43 -13.92 2.24
C THR A 49 10.48 -14.99 2.55
N VAL A 50 11.51 -14.62 3.30
CA VAL A 50 12.52 -15.52 3.85
C VAL A 50 12.60 -15.29 5.35
N VAL A 51 12.55 -16.36 6.10
CA VAL A 51 12.72 -16.37 7.55
C VAL A 51 13.90 -17.25 7.88
N ARG A 52 14.84 -16.73 8.68
CA ARG A 52 15.95 -17.51 9.26
C ARG A 52 15.84 -17.45 10.76
N GLU A 53 15.98 -18.61 11.37
CA GLU A 53 15.91 -18.77 12.80
C GLU A 53 17.12 -19.54 13.30
N THR A 54 17.93 -18.90 14.15
CA THR A 54 19.05 -19.55 14.83
C THR A 54 18.62 -19.89 16.25
N SER A 55 18.69 -21.16 16.60
CA SER A 55 18.38 -21.67 17.92
C SER A 55 19.57 -22.46 18.49
N LEU A 56 19.61 -22.60 19.82
CA LEU A 56 20.64 -23.36 20.53
C LEU A 56 20.27 -24.86 20.72
N TYR A 57 19.13 -25.28 20.15
CA TYR A 57 18.47 -26.55 20.52
C TYR A 57 18.82 -27.73 19.64
N ASP A 58 20.08 -27.85 19.20
CA ASP A 58 20.51 -29.19 18.86
C ASP A 58 21.03 -29.93 20.12
N LYS A 59 21.04 -31.28 20.09
CA LYS A 59 21.51 -32.12 21.20
C LYS A 59 22.99 -31.90 21.52
N SER A 60 23.74 -31.18 20.68
CA SER A 60 25.14 -30.85 20.80
C SER A 60 25.43 -29.53 21.48
N GLY A 61 24.37 -28.70 21.75
CA GLY A 61 24.51 -27.36 22.29
C GLY A 61 25.10 -26.35 21.29
N LYS A 62 25.16 -26.69 19.99
CA LYS A 62 25.64 -25.79 18.94
C LYS A 62 24.46 -25.04 18.32
N PRO A 63 24.66 -23.74 17.97
CA PRO A 63 23.62 -22.99 17.26
C PRO A 63 23.31 -23.68 15.91
N THR A 64 22.02 -23.88 15.66
CA THR A 64 21.52 -24.40 14.40
C THR A 64 20.66 -23.34 13.74
N THR A 65 20.95 -23.03 12.48
CA THR A 65 20.14 -22.08 11.69
C THR A 65 19.27 -22.86 10.73
N THR A 66 17.97 -22.57 10.78
CA THR A 66 16.98 -23.06 9.82
C THR A 66 16.53 -21.92 8.93
N GLU A 67 16.18 -22.21 7.69
CA GLU A 67 15.63 -21.26 6.74
C GLU A 67 14.30 -21.78 6.17
N ALA A 68 13.29 -20.94 6.17
CA ALA A 68 12.05 -21.16 5.46
C ALA A 68 11.81 -20.03 4.47
N SER A 69 11.22 -20.31 3.30
CA SER A 69 10.85 -19.26 2.36
C SER A 69 9.52 -19.53 1.69
N THR A 70 8.81 -18.45 1.40
CA THR A 70 7.54 -18.47 0.66
C THR A 70 7.65 -17.52 -0.52
N GLN A 71 7.23 -17.98 -1.71
CA GLN A 71 7.01 -17.12 -2.86
C GLN A 71 5.55 -17.25 -3.27
N LEU A 72 4.85 -16.11 -3.31
CA LEU A 72 3.45 -16.00 -3.70
C LEU A 72 3.35 -15.17 -4.98
N THR A 73 2.69 -15.71 -6.00
CA THR A 73 2.22 -14.97 -7.17
C THR A 73 0.70 -15.02 -7.15
N LEU A 74 0.06 -13.86 -7.34
CA LEU A 74 -1.39 -13.72 -7.22
C LEU A 74 -1.91 -12.77 -8.29
N LEU A 75 -2.97 -13.17 -8.99
CA LEU A 75 -3.76 -12.29 -9.85
C LEU A 75 -5.09 -12.02 -9.17
N LYS A 76 -5.28 -10.80 -8.65
CA LYS A 76 -6.51 -10.36 -7.98
C LYS A 76 -7.28 -9.36 -8.83
N LYS A 77 -8.59 -9.42 -8.75
CA LYS A 77 -9.52 -8.51 -9.44
C LYS A 77 -10.39 -7.80 -8.41
N TRP A 78 -10.53 -6.50 -8.58
CA TRP A 78 -11.47 -5.67 -7.83
C TRP A 78 -12.57 -5.21 -8.76
N LEU A 79 -13.79 -5.72 -8.57
CA LEU A 79 -14.99 -5.25 -9.24
C LEU A 79 -15.61 -4.11 -8.44
N ILE A 80 -15.79 -2.95 -9.07
CA ILE A 80 -16.51 -1.81 -8.48
C ILE A 80 -18.00 -2.03 -8.71
N LYS A 81 -18.71 -2.47 -7.66
CA LYS A 81 -20.15 -2.80 -7.72
C LYS A 81 -21.01 -1.55 -7.77
N GLU A 82 -20.69 -0.59 -6.89
CA GLU A 82 -21.46 0.63 -6.68
C GLU A 82 -20.53 1.77 -6.30
N VAL A 83 -20.98 2.99 -6.58
CA VAL A 83 -20.38 4.24 -6.09
C VAL A 83 -21.53 5.12 -5.62
N ASP A 84 -21.51 5.54 -4.37
CA ASP A 84 -22.55 6.43 -3.82
C ASP A 84 -22.29 7.91 -4.14
N ALA A 85 -23.22 8.78 -3.75
CA ALA A 85 -23.13 10.21 -4.02
C ALA A 85 -21.95 10.90 -3.31
N ALA A 86 -21.38 10.30 -2.25
CA ALA A 86 -20.18 10.79 -1.56
C ALA A 86 -18.88 10.26 -2.22
N GLY A 87 -18.99 9.46 -3.29
CA GLY A 87 -17.86 8.85 -3.98
C GLY A 87 -17.29 7.60 -3.27
N VAL A 88 -17.97 7.07 -2.25
CA VAL A 88 -17.59 5.83 -1.57
C VAL A 88 -17.98 4.65 -2.45
N ALA A 89 -16.99 3.83 -2.80
CA ALA A 89 -17.20 2.67 -3.66
C ALA A 89 -17.37 1.38 -2.86
N THR A 90 -18.28 0.51 -3.30
CA THR A 90 -18.35 -0.89 -2.87
C THR A 90 -17.51 -1.73 -3.83
N LEU A 91 -16.47 -2.35 -3.31
CA LEU A 91 -15.51 -3.16 -4.04
C LEU A 91 -15.63 -4.63 -3.65
N GLU A 92 -15.63 -5.50 -4.65
CA GLU A 92 -15.62 -6.95 -4.47
C GLU A 92 -14.33 -7.53 -5.04
N MET A 93 -13.58 -8.27 -4.22
CA MET A 93 -12.33 -8.90 -4.62
C MET A 93 -12.52 -10.37 -4.96
N THR A 94 -11.95 -10.78 -6.08
CA THR A 94 -11.76 -12.17 -6.47
C THR A 94 -10.29 -12.46 -6.74
N ILE A 95 -9.86 -13.70 -6.53
CA ILE A 95 -8.56 -14.23 -6.90
C ILE A 95 -8.77 -15.08 -8.15
N SER A 96 -8.16 -14.72 -9.29
CA SER A 96 -8.31 -15.48 -10.52
C SER A 96 -7.18 -16.48 -10.76
N GLU A 97 -5.99 -16.19 -10.26
CA GLU A 97 -4.83 -17.08 -10.33
C GLU A 97 -4.01 -16.94 -9.06
N MET A 98 -3.44 -18.06 -8.61
CA MET A 98 -2.55 -18.09 -7.46
C MET A 98 -1.52 -19.20 -7.61
N LYS A 99 -0.25 -18.87 -7.33
CA LYS A 99 0.83 -19.83 -7.17
C LYS A 99 1.57 -19.52 -5.88
N SER A 100 1.72 -20.53 -5.01
CA SER A 100 2.48 -20.46 -3.77
C SER A 100 3.53 -21.55 -3.75
N GLU A 101 4.79 -21.17 -3.55
CA GLU A 101 5.92 -22.07 -3.37
C GLU A 101 6.45 -21.87 -1.95
N ASN A 102 6.41 -22.93 -1.14
CA ASN A 102 6.85 -22.91 0.25
C ASN A 102 8.01 -23.90 0.41
N ARG A 103 9.20 -23.37 0.71
CA ARG A 103 10.35 -24.19 1.11
C ARG A 103 10.42 -24.25 2.63
N LEU A 104 10.33 -25.44 3.17
CA LEU A 104 10.36 -25.71 4.60
C LEU A 104 11.81 -25.79 5.12
N PRO A 105 12.04 -25.72 6.46
CA PRO A 105 13.37 -25.80 7.05
C PRO A 105 14.14 -27.08 6.75
N ASP A 106 13.46 -28.18 6.47
CA ASP A 106 14.06 -29.46 6.07
C ASP A 106 14.46 -29.50 4.58
N GLY A 107 14.27 -28.38 3.85
CA GLY A 107 14.55 -28.26 2.42
C GLY A 107 13.43 -28.76 1.51
N SER A 108 12.38 -29.38 2.04
CA SER A 108 11.23 -29.83 1.25
C SER A 108 10.52 -28.65 0.60
N LEU A 109 9.98 -28.85 -0.61
CA LEU A 109 9.26 -27.84 -1.38
C LEU A 109 7.79 -28.26 -1.55
N SER A 110 6.88 -27.40 -1.09
CA SER A 110 5.45 -27.52 -1.34
C SER A 110 5.04 -26.48 -2.38
N VAL A 111 4.41 -26.90 -3.47
CA VAL A 111 3.91 -26.01 -4.53
C VAL A 111 2.41 -26.17 -4.65
N LEU A 112 1.70 -25.05 -4.57
CA LEU A 112 0.28 -24.96 -4.85
C LEU A 112 0.11 -24.01 -6.04
N ASP A 113 -0.38 -24.52 -7.19
CA ASP A 113 -0.47 -23.75 -8.44
C ASP A 113 -1.86 -23.91 -9.04
N SER A 114 -2.62 -22.82 -9.13
CA SER A 114 -4.00 -22.79 -9.65
C SER A 114 -4.09 -23.09 -11.16
N THR A 115 -2.97 -23.11 -11.87
CA THR A 115 -2.96 -23.48 -13.30
C THR A 115 -2.91 -24.97 -13.53
N THR A 116 -2.66 -25.78 -12.46
CA THR A 116 -2.72 -27.24 -12.51
C THR A 116 -4.10 -27.74 -12.07
N PRO A 117 -4.56 -28.93 -12.56
CA PRO A 117 -5.85 -29.49 -12.14
C PRO A 117 -5.93 -29.75 -10.63
N GLU A 118 -4.84 -30.25 -10.01
CA GLU A 118 -4.73 -30.51 -8.59
C GLU A 118 -4.80 -29.22 -7.77
N GLY A 119 -4.03 -28.20 -8.18
CA GLY A 119 -4.03 -26.91 -7.52
C GLY A 119 -5.36 -26.18 -7.66
N MET A 120 -5.99 -26.23 -8.83
CA MET A 120 -7.32 -25.67 -9.05
C MET A 120 -8.35 -26.32 -8.12
N LYS A 121 -8.33 -27.65 -8.00
CA LYS A 121 -9.21 -28.39 -7.09
C LYS A 121 -8.98 -28.03 -5.62
N ALA A 122 -7.70 -27.93 -5.21
CA ALA A 122 -7.34 -27.59 -3.83
C ALA A 122 -7.78 -26.16 -3.46
N MET A 123 -7.79 -25.23 -4.42
CA MET A 123 -8.13 -23.81 -4.21
C MET A 123 -9.53 -23.42 -4.67
N ALA A 124 -10.40 -24.36 -5.06
CA ALA A 124 -11.72 -24.09 -5.63
C ALA A 124 -12.60 -23.18 -4.76
N ALA A 125 -12.44 -23.23 -3.43
CA ALA A 125 -13.18 -22.39 -2.48
C ALA A 125 -12.81 -20.90 -2.55
N PHE A 126 -11.66 -20.55 -3.15
CA PHE A 126 -11.13 -19.18 -3.18
C PHE A 126 -10.97 -18.61 -4.58
N LEU A 127 -10.85 -19.47 -5.60
CA LEU A 127 -10.63 -19.04 -6.98
C LEU A 127 -11.93 -18.62 -7.65
N ASN A 128 -11.89 -17.45 -8.29
CA ASN A 128 -12.99 -16.88 -9.08
C ASN A 128 -14.31 -16.72 -8.30
N VAL A 129 -14.23 -16.71 -6.97
CA VAL A 129 -15.36 -16.43 -6.09
C VAL A 129 -15.06 -15.16 -5.29
N PRO A 130 -16.07 -14.36 -4.89
CA PRO A 130 -15.87 -13.22 -4.01
C PRO A 130 -15.32 -13.68 -2.66
N VAL A 131 -14.11 -13.19 -2.32
CA VAL A 131 -13.45 -13.49 -1.04
C VAL A 131 -13.47 -12.30 -0.08
N LEU A 132 -13.76 -11.11 -0.60
CA LEU A 132 -13.80 -9.88 0.18
C LEU A 132 -14.75 -8.87 -0.46
N THR A 133 -15.61 -8.24 0.35
CA THR A 133 -16.43 -7.09 -0.04
C THR A 133 -16.22 -5.96 0.95
N ILE A 134 -15.77 -4.80 0.47
CA ILE A 134 -15.46 -3.61 1.28
C ILE A 134 -16.09 -2.36 0.69
N ARG A 135 -16.24 -1.32 1.54
CA ARG A 135 -16.48 0.04 1.09
C ARG A 135 -15.22 0.88 1.28
N VAL A 136 -14.84 1.63 0.27
CA VAL A 136 -13.62 2.45 0.24
C VAL A 136 -14.00 3.87 -0.15
N ASP A 137 -13.51 4.85 0.62
CA ASP A 137 -13.72 6.26 0.36
C ASP A 137 -12.84 6.78 -0.81
N PRO A 138 -13.06 8.02 -1.30
CA PRO A 138 -12.24 8.59 -2.36
C PRO A 138 -10.77 8.80 -2.00
N PHE A 139 -10.38 8.65 -0.73
CA PHE A 139 -8.98 8.71 -0.28
C PHE A 139 -8.31 7.32 -0.18
N GLY A 140 -9.05 6.24 -0.45
CA GLY A 140 -8.54 4.87 -0.30
C GLY A 140 -8.66 4.28 1.10
N ARG A 141 -9.37 4.95 2.02
CA ARG A 141 -9.62 4.46 3.38
C ARG A 141 -10.77 3.45 3.35
N ILE A 142 -10.65 2.38 4.12
CA ILE A 142 -11.74 1.42 4.30
C ILE A 142 -12.79 2.06 5.21
N ALA A 143 -13.97 2.32 4.67
CA ALA A 143 -15.12 2.81 5.41
C ALA A 143 -15.88 1.66 6.10
N GLU A 144 -15.91 0.47 5.47
CA GLU A 144 -16.63 -0.70 5.98
C GLU A 144 -16.07 -1.99 5.38
N VAL A 145 -16.00 -3.05 6.17
CA VAL A 145 -15.78 -4.43 5.70
C VAL A 145 -17.14 -5.15 5.77
N LYS A 146 -17.77 -5.36 4.60
CA LYS A 146 -19.08 -6.02 4.52
C LYS A 146 -18.97 -7.54 4.65
N GLU A 147 -17.97 -8.13 3.98
CA GLU A 147 -17.72 -9.55 3.96
C GLU A 147 -16.24 -9.85 3.82
N ALA A 148 -15.72 -10.80 4.59
CA ALA A 148 -14.36 -11.32 4.45
C ALA A 148 -14.38 -12.83 4.68
N LYS A 149 -14.22 -13.60 3.59
CA LYS A 149 -14.13 -15.07 3.63
C LYS A 149 -12.73 -15.57 3.90
N ALA A 150 -11.74 -14.73 3.60
CA ALA A 150 -10.33 -15.02 3.84
C ALA A 150 -9.69 -13.89 4.66
N GLY A 151 -9.06 -14.26 5.77
CA GLY A 151 -8.41 -13.32 6.67
C GLY A 151 -9.35 -12.60 7.64
N SER A 152 -8.79 -11.88 8.60
CA SER A 152 -9.56 -11.08 9.55
C SER A 152 -9.79 -9.67 9.02
N ALA A 153 -10.94 -9.06 9.34
CA ALA A 153 -11.24 -7.67 9.02
C ALA A 153 -10.17 -6.72 9.56
N ASN A 154 -9.60 -7.01 10.75
CA ASN A 154 -8.54 -6.22 11.36
C ASN A 154 -7.27 -6.15 10.50
N ARG A 155 -6.91 -7.26 9.87
CA ARG A 155 -5.74 -7.31 8.97
C ARG A 155 -5.94 -6.47 7.71
N LEU A 156 -7.16 -6.39 7.20
CA LEU A 156 -7.49 -5.57 6.02
C LEU A 156 -7.30 -4.08 6.29
N HIS A 157 -7.69 -3.59 7.47
CA HIS A 157 -7.41 -2.21 7.87
C HIS A 157 -5.92 -1.93 7.99
N ALA A 158 -5.14 -2.92 8.45
CA ALA A 158 -3.69 -2.80 8.56
C ALA A 158 -3.02 -2.75 7.16
N GLU A 159 -3.38 -3.67 6.28
CA GLU A 159 -2.69 -3.85 4.99
C GLU A 159 -3.19 -2.94 3.87
N LEU A 160 -4.39 -2.40 3.94
CA LEU A 160 -5.11 -1.64 2.90
C LEU A 160 -5.23 -2.37 1.55
N PRO A 161 -6.36 -2.23 0.86
CA PRO A 161 -6.58 -2.88 -0.44
C PRO A 161 -5.62 -2.39 -1.53
N PHE A 162 -5.21 -1.11 -1.46
CA PHE A 162 -4.35 -0.43 -2.42
C PHE A 162 -3.03 0.09 -1.81
N ARG A 163 -2.59 -0.45 -0.67
CA ARG A 163 -1.32 -0.13 0.01
C ARG A 163 -1.08 1.34 0.31
N MET A 164 -2.07 2.22 0.11
CA MET A 164 -1.97 3.66 0.37
C MET A 164 -3.30 4.28 0.76
N VAL A 165 -3.21 5.43 1.40
CA VAL A 165 -4.27 6.43 1.49
C VAL A 165 -3.77 7.73 0.87
N LEU A 166 -4.66 8.50 0.27
CA LEU A 166 -4.34 9.82 -0.28
C LEU A 166 -4.51 10.89 0.81
N PRO A 167 -3.75 11.99 0.77
CA PRO A 167 -3.96 13.14 1.64
C PRO A 167 -5.22 13.91 1.25
N GLU A 168 -5.77 14.66 2.20
CA GLU A 168 -6.97 15.48 1.95
C GLU A 168 -6.71 16.69 1.06
N THR A 169 -5.47 17.16 1.03
CA THR A 169 -4.98 18.22 0.13
C THR A 169 -4.19 17.60 -1.01
N GLY A 170 -4.12 18.28 -2.17
CA GLY A 170 -3.27 17.83 -3.27
C GLY A 170 -1.81 17.74 -2.82
N PRO A 171 -1.14 16.58 -2.97
CA PRO A 171 0.22 16.41 -2.49
C PRO A 171 1.22 17.22 -3.32
N THR A 172 2.13 17.91 -2.62
CA THR A 172 3.34 18.51 -3.21
C THR A 172 4.54 17.67 -2.86
N THR A 173 5.58 17.73 -3.68
CA THR A 173 6.86 17.04 -3.40
C THR A 173 7.37 17.42 -2.01
N GLY A 174 7.72 16.42 -1.21
CA GLY A 174 8.15 16.58 0.18
C GLY A 174 7.02 16.64 1.21
N GLN A 175 5.76 16.79 0.78
CA GLN A 175 4.63 16.75 1.71
C GLN A 175 4.48 15.35 2.32
N THR A 176 4.19 15.33 3.63
CA THR A 176 3.95 14.10 4.38
C THR A 176 2.52 14.04 4.88
N TRP A 177 1.99 12.82 4.95
CA TRP A 177 0.75 12.49 5.63
C TRP A 177 0.89 11.12 6.28
N ASP A 178 0.02 10.80 7.21
CA ASP A 178 0.07 9.52 7.91
C ASP A 178 -1.33 8.94 8.15
N ARG A 179 -1.31 7.70 8.56
CA ARG A 179 -2.44 7.02 9.17
C ARG A 179 -1.96 6.16 10.34
N SER A 180 -2.78 6.05 11.35
CA SER A 180 -2.60 5.07 12.43
C SER A 180 -3.57 3.92 12.23
N PHE A 181 -3.14 2.72 12.62
CA PHE A 181 -4.00 1.53 12.67
C PHE A 181 -3.56 0.61 13.80
N ALA A 182 -4.50 -0.19 14.30
CA ALA A 182 -4.23 -1.22 15.27
C ALA A 182 -4.26 -2.60 14.62
N LEU A 183 -3.34 -3.47 15.02
CA LEU A 183 -3.34 -4.90 14.66
C LEU A 183 -3.53 -5.71 15.93
N LYS A 184 -4.61 -6.46 15.99
CA LYS A 184 -4.85 -7.46 17.01
C LYS A 184 -4.22 -8.78 16.60
N LEU A 185 -3.41 -9.36 17.49
CA LEU A 185 -2.81 -10.67 17.27
C LEU A 185 -3.73 -11.74 17.86
N ASP A 186 -4.47 -12.41 16.98
CA ASP A 186 -5.29 -13.57 17.36
C ASP A 186 -4.44 -14.86 17.34
N PRO A 187 -4.83 -15.93 18.08
CA PRO A 187 -4.14 -17.20 18.01
C PRO A 187 -3.97 -17.73 16.58
N PRO A 188 -2.85 -18.34 16.21
CA PRO A 188 -1.70 -18.71 17.06
C PRO A 188 -0.62 -17.62 17.20
N LEU A 189 -0.79 -16.42 16.60
CA LEU A 189 0.23 -15.37 16.58
C LEU A 189 0.30 -14.56 17.88
N GLY A 190 -0.75 -14.56 18.68
CA GLY A 190 -0.86 -13.88 19.98
C GLY A 190 -2.04 -14.42 20.78
N THR A 191 -2.39 -13.76 21.88
CA THR A 191 -3.52 -14.13 22.76
C THR A 191 -4.59 -13.03 22.82
N GLY A 192 -4.59 -12.12 21.82
CA GLY A 192 -5.56 -11.03 21.69
C GLY A 192 -4.95 -9.65 21.94
N GLU A 193 -3.63 -9.55 22.06
CA GLU A 193 -2.91 -8.28 22.22
C GLU A 193 -3.11 -7.40 20.99
N SER A 194 -3.20 -6.09 21.22
CA SER A 194 -3.34 -5.08 20.17
C SER A 194 -2.13 -4.16 20.15
N TYR A 195 -1.57 -3.96 18.97
CA TYR A 195 -0.42 -3.08 18.75
C TYR A 195 -0.78 -1.96 17.78
N GLU A 196 -0.38 -0.73 18.14
CA GLU A 196 -0.59 0.44 17.30
C GLU A 196 0.59 0.69 16.38
N PHE A 197 0.29 0.94 15.12
CA PHE A 197 1.22 1.29 14.06
C PHE A 197 0.97 2.71 13.56
N LEU A 198 2.04 3.35 13.13
CA LEU A 198 2.03 4.57 12.35
C LEU A 198 2.57 4.25 10.95
N GLN A 199 1.81 4.54 9.92
CA GLN A 199 2.26 4.47 8.53
C GLN A 199 2.33 5.87 7.96
N LYS A 200 3.54 6.30 7.63
CA LYS A 200 3.86 7.60 7.07
C LYS A 200 4.07 7.49 5.57
N PHE A 201 3.51 8.43 4.85
CA PHE A 201 3.71 8.61 3.42
C PHE A 201 4.42 9.94 3.17
N THR A 202 5.30 9.98 2.16
CA THR A 202 5.98 11.19 1.72
C THR A 202 5.92 11.28 0.20
N ALA A 203 5.26 12.30 -0.35
CA ALA A 203 5.25 12.52 -1.80
C ALA A 203 6.69 12.83 -2.28
N THR A 204 7.24 11.98 -3.13
CA THR A 204 8.60 12.16 -3.66
C THR A 204 8.62 12.85 -5.02
N GLY A 205 7.49 12.90 -5.71
CA GLY A 205 7.32 13.61 -6.97
C GLY A 205 6.19 13.06 -7.84
N VAL A 206 6.00 13.71 -8.98
CA VAL A 206 5.11 13.26 -10.06
C VAL A 206 5.92 13.20 -11.33
N LYS A 207 5.95 12.06 -11.98
CA LYS A 207 6.59 11.85 -13.28
C LYS A 207 5.65 11.07 -14.20
N ASP A 208 5.49 11.54 -15.42
CA ASP A 208 4.65 10.90 -16.46
C ASP A 208 3.21 10.59 -15.98
N GLY A 209 2.64 11.48 -15.15
CA GLY A 209 1.31 11.30 -14.57
C GLY A 209 1.25 10.33 -13.38
N LEU A 210 2.37 9.75 -12.96
CA LEU A 210 2.47 8.91 -11.79
C LEU A 210 3.01 9.71 -10.61
N MET A 211 2.19 9.86 -9.56
CA MET A 211 2.66 10.32 -8.25
C MET A 211 3.32 9.15 -7.54
N THR A 212 4.53 9.39 -7.03
CA THR A 212 5.24 8.45 -6.16
C THR A 212 5.19 8.93 -4.72
N ALA A 213 4.86 8.03 -3.80
CA ALA A 213 4.96 8.28 -2.37
C ALA A 213 5.82 7.21 -1.70
N ALA A 214 6.86 7.64 -0.98
CA ALA A 214 7.59 6.77 -0.07
C ALA A 214 6.70 6.39 1.10
N VAL A 215 6.81 5.14 1.55
CA VAL A 215 6.05 4.55 2.66
C VAL A 215 6.99 4.06 3.73
N GLU A 216 6.69 4.37 4.98
CA GLU A 216 7.37 3.85 6.16
C GLU A 216 6.34 3.47 7.21
N THR A 217 6.39 2.22 7.69
CA THR A 217 5.53 1.73 8.77
C THR A 217 6.36 1.45 10.01
N SER A 218 5.94 1.95 11.15
CA SER A 218 6.60 1.78 12.44
C SER A 218 5.60 1.42 13.54
N LEU A 219 6.07 0.78 14.60
CA LEU A 219 5.31 0.59 15.84
C LEU A 219 5.35 1.89 16.66
N LYS A 220 4.20 2.35 17.16
CA LYS A 220 4.15 3.50 18.07
C LYS A 220 4.79 3.19 19.44
N ALA A 221 4.55 1.98 19.93
CA ALA A 221 5.12 1.48 21.18
C ALA A 221 5.61 0.04 20.98
N PRO A 222 6.91 -0.16 20.61
CA PRO A 222 7.44 -1.49 20.41
C PRO A 222 7.45 -2.30 21.73
N PRO A 223 7.08 -3.59 21.71
CA PRO A 223 7.22 -4.47 22.87
C PRO A 223 8.65 -4.50 23.39
N LYS A 224 8.83 -4.66 24.70
CA LYS A 224 10.15 -4.77 25.32
C LYS A 224 10.82 -6.10 24.98
N ALA A 225 10.08 -7.20 25.04
CA ALA A 225 10.57 -8.51 24.67
C ALA A 225 10.71 -8.63 23.16
N LEU A 226 11.88 -9.06 22.67
CA LEU A 226 12.13 -9.20 21.24
C LEU A 226 11.27 -10.31 20.62
N SER A 227 10.96 -11.37 21.37
CA SER A 227 10.06 -12.44 20.92
C SER A 227 8.64 -11.94 20.58
N GLU A 228 8.13 -10.95 21.31
CA GLU A 228 6.83 -10.33 21.03
C GLU A 228 6.84 -9.46 19.77
N ARG A 229 8.03 -9.08 19.28
CA ARG A 229 8.16 -8.30 18.03
C ARG A 229 8.07 -9.18 16.79
N VAL A 230 8.39 -10.46 16.89
CA VAL A 230 8.42 -11.41 15.75
C VAL A 230 7.12 -11.37 14.94
N PRO A 231 5.91 -11.51 15.50
CA PRO A 231 4.66 -11.50 14.74
C PRO A 231 4.31 -10.12 14.15
N LEU A 232 4.98 -9.04 14.58
CA LEU A 232 4.73 -7.66 14.14
C LEU A 232 5.61 -7.25 12.95
N VAL A 233 6.76 -7.92 12.79
CA VAL A 233 7.74 -7.63 11.72
C VAL A 233 7.11 -7.64 10.32
N PRO A 234 6.20 -8.57 9.96
CA PRO A 234 5.57 -8.59 8.65
C PRO A 234 4.75 -7.36 8.29
N MET A 235 4.47 -6.48 9.27
CA MET A 235 3.72 -5.23 9.08
C MET A 235 4.62 -4.00 8.87
N LEU A 236 5.94 -4.12 9.10
CA LEU A 236 6.89 -2.99 9.08
C LEU A 236 7.39 -2.71 7.66
N TRP A 237 6.46 -2.42 6.76
CA TRP A 237 6.74 -2.15 5.37
C TRP A 237 7.41 -0.79 5.15
N THR A 238 8.43 -0.77 4.29
CA THR A 238 9.06 0.42 3.73
C THR A 238 9.14 0.29 2.21
N GLY A 239 9.16 1.40 1.48
CA GLY A 239 9.29 1.39 0.02
C GLY A 239 8.49 2.48 -0.65
N GLU A 240 7.89 2.17 -1.80
CA GLU A 240 7.20 3.15 -2.61
C GLU A 240 5.85 2.62 -3.11
N VAL A 241 4.90 3.53 -3.21
CA VAL A 241 3.59 3.32 -3.84
C VAL A 241 3.38 4.35 -4.95
N TYR A 242 2.67 3.95 -6.00
CA TYR A 242 2.49 4.73 -7.21
C TYR A 242 1.01 4.93 -7.48
N PHE A 243 0.63 6.17 -7.77
CA PHE A 243 -0.75 6.55 -8.07
C PHE A 243 -0.82 7.28 -9.41
N ASN A 244 -1.65 6.79 -10.33
CA ASN A 244 -1.91 7.47 -11.59
C ASN A 244 -2.88 8.63 -11.33
N THR A 245 -2.37 9.86 -11.41
CA THR A 245 -3.11 11.08 -11.06
C THR A 245 -4.19 11.41 -12.07
N ALA A 246 -3.96 11.10 -13.35
CA ALA A 246 -4.92 11.36 -14.43
C ALA A 246 -6.09 10.36 -14.39
N ALA A 247 -5.79 9.08 -14.15
CA ALA A 247 -6.80 8.02 -14.07
C ALA A 247 -7.48 7.94 -12.70
N GLY A 248 -6.92 8.58 -11.66
CA GLY A 248 -7.40 8.46 -10.29
C GLY A 248 -7.30 7.02 -9.76
N LYS A 249 -6.20 6.32 -10.04
CA LYS A 249 -6.06 4.89 -9.71
C LYS A 249 -4.71 4.59 -9.05
N TYR A 250 -4.76 3.70 -8.07
CA TYR A 250 -3.55 3.02 -7.61
C TYR A 250 -2.91 2.28 -8.79
N HIS A 251 -1.60 2.45 -8.98
CA HIS A 251 -0.89 1.90 -10.12
C HIS A 251 0.01 0.74 -9.73
N ALA A 252 0.84 0.92 -8.69
CA ALA A 252 1.78 -0.10 -8.26
C ALA A 252 2.25 0.10 -6.82
N ALA A 253 2.92 -0.92 -6.26
CA ALA A 253 3.73 -0.82 -5.05
C ALA A 253 5.03 -1.62 -5.18
N ARG A 254 6.06 -1.14 -4.48
CA ARG A 254 7.34 -1.81 -4.29
C ARG A 254 7.72 -1.66 -2.83
N LEU A 255 7.45 -2.69 -2.05
CA LEU A 255 7.61 -2.65 -0.60
C LEU A 255 8.59 -3.74 -0.14
N ARG A 256 9.22 -3.50 0.98
CA ARG A 256 10.08 -4.47 1.68
C ARG A 256 9.86 -4.34 3.18
N ALA A 257 9.98 -5.46 3.87
CA ALA A 257 10.07 -5.50 5.32
C ALA A 257 11.31 -6.32 5.69
N LYS A 258 12.12 -5.80 6.59
CA LYS A 258 13.35 -6.47 7.05
C LYS A 258 13.52 -6.24 8.54
N ALA A 259 13.85 -7.31 9.26
CA ALA A 259 14.23 -7.23 10.66
C ALA A 259 15.29 -8.28 11.01
N GLU A 260 16.11 -7.93 11.98
CA GLU A 260 17.07 -8.81 12.62
C GLU A 260 16.91 -8.63 14.14
N LEU A 261 16.60 -9.70 14.83
CA LEU A 261 16.34 -9.70 16.27
C LEU A 261 17.33 -10.66 16.95
N PRO A 262 18.53 -10.17 17.34
CA PRO A 262 19.50 -10.97 18.05
C PRO A 262 19.00 -11.25 19.47
N ASN A 263 19.27 -12.45 19.98
CA ASN A 263 18.91 -12.90 21.33
C ASN A 263 17.38 -12.86 21.62
N TYR A 264 16.54 -13.05 20.57
CA TYR A 264 15.07 -12.88 20.68
C TYR A 264 14.41 -13.89 21.65
N GLN A 265 15.03 -15.05 21.88
CA GLN A 265 14.63 -16.07 22.85
C GLN A 265 15.76 -16.41 23.84
N GLY A 266 16.72 -15.52 24.04
CA GLY A 266 17.88 -15.72 24.90
C GLY A 266 19.20 -15.67 24.15
N GLU A 267 20.30 -15.64 24.89
CA GLU A 267 21.65 -15.49 24.33
C GLU A 267 21.96 -16.53 23.25
N GLY A 268 22.52 -16.08 22.13
CA GLY A 268 22.89 -16.92 20.98
C GLY A 268 21.75 -17.28 20.04
N THR A 269 20.51 -16.89 20.32
CA THR A 269 19.40 -17.05 19.38
C THR A 269 19.31 -15.84 18.44
N LYS A 270 18.77 -16.02 17.23
CA LYS A 270 18.58 -14.95 16.24
C LYS A 270 17.37 -15.22 15.39
N PHE A 271 16.56 -14.21 15.15
CA PHE A 271 15.47 -14.22 14.17
C PHE A 271 15.77 -13.19 13.08
N GLU A 272 15.71 -13.63 11.83
CA GLU A 272 15.89 -12.78 10.64
C GLU A 272 14.67 -12.93 9.76
N TYR A 273 14.13 -11.80 9.34
CA TYR A 273 12.99 -11.72 8.44
C TYR A 273 13.32 -10.79 7.27
N GLU A 274 13.04 -11.24 6.07
CA GLU A 274 13.10 -10.42 4.87
C GLU A 274 11.90 -10.72 3.98
N SER A 275 11.16 -9.70 3.61
CA SER A 275 10.05 -9.81 2.67
C SER A 275 10.11 -8.69 1.64
N SER A 276 9.83 -9.04 0.38
CA SER A 276 9.62 -8.12 -0.72
C SER A 276 8.23 -8.30 -1.28
N TYR A 277 7.59 -7.18 -1.64
CA TYR A 277 6.26 -7.14 -2.21
C TYR A 277 6.26 -6.22 -3.43
N ALA A 278 5.81 -6.75 -4.55
CA ALA A 278 5.57 -6.01 -5.77
C ALA A 278 4.11 -6.22 -6.18
N GLU A 279 3.45 -5.14 -6.54
CA GLU A 279 2.09 -5.17 -7.07
C GLU A 279 2.00 -4.20 -8.24
N ASP A 280 1.39 -4.63 -9.35
CA ASP A 280 1.22 -3.82 -10.56
C ASP A 280 -0.22 -3.96 -11.06
N ILE A 281 -0.80 -2.86 -11.52
CA ILE A 281 -2.04 -2.89 -12.29
C ILE A 281 -1.77 -3.59 -13.63
N VAL A 282 -2.65 -4.51 -13.99
CA VAL A 282 -2.62 -5.16 -15.31
C VAL A 282 -3.58 -4.39 -16.21
N GLU A 283 -3.02 -3.57 -17.08
CA GLU A 283 -3.80 -2.87 -18.12
C GLU A 283 -4.20 -3.85 -19.22
N LYS A 284 -5.47 -3.77 -19.64
CA LYS A 284 -5.98 -4.55 -20.79
C LYS A 284 -5.89 -3.74 -22.05
#